data_4054e13687e24992d096232e9c4f2f3b
#
_entry.id   4054e13687e24992d096232e9c4f2f3b
#
_cell.length_a   1.000
_cell.length_b   1.000
_cell.length_c   1.000
_cell.angle_alpha   90.00
_cell.angle_beta   90.00
_cell.angle_gamma   90.00
#
_symmetry.space_group_name_H-M   'P 1'
#
loop_
_entity.id
_entity.type
_entity.pdbx_description
1 polymer ?
#
loop_
_entity_poly.entity_id
_entity_poly.type
_entity_poly.pdbx_seq_one_letter_code
_entity_poly.pdbx_strand_id
1 'polypeptide(L)'
;MKFSQIELEQAIQSIPYIQNLSALYFSQEQVSFEITFDFEELDKPIDFNIIIDQAYPLKISDSESIRFYLKDDEYKQFSHVMLNNAICFHNQHCITFHKKLQQDFQAIKQWIVKYIINLEKDEHYEHLITENCTYKETYFSFQFTDVDESFSQNEIGIVTNTFLTKSKYKDKDMYHYLVQSFTHNMTQRNCQWSSFYSNKENNLSGIYVFIGKRPSIYDRFSFSNWQEFKSLFNQEMLSEIWKITFSIQQKYIPIFIGYNTKNQDIHWQVAMIDLKDQFFKNTQGIYELCDKKINWVISKNSSYHYFFGRGAFHPNLTDKKVLIIGLGAIGSQVAKTLVRGGCKNITIADYDVKEPENICRSEYNFLPPYTNKTDELAGILWSISPFVELSSIRHLATEYIKFDLPSECLNFLSEQFSEFDYIFDCSTDDDLMYRTGKLSLTSTIFNLSITNHAKALVCGISPNHYRFVKHQFDNILENDTLDLYNPIGCWNPTFKASYNDIAIMVQLSLRTINLMIQENNYQNFTIQYDDNLNLKVERF
;
A
#
# COMPACT_ATOMS: atom_id res chain seq x y z
N MET A 1 32.45 20.00 -11.75
CA MET A 1 31.23 20.20 -12.56
C MET A 1 31.51 19.83 -14.01
N LYS A 2 30.49 19.37 -14.74
CA LYS A 2 30.61 18.96 -16.16
C LYS A 2 30.37 20.11 -17.15
N PHE A 3 30.28 21.35 -16.67
CA PHE A 3 30.04 22.57 -17.46
C PHE A 3 30.91 23.73 -16.94
N SER A 4 31.27 24.63 -17.83
CA SER A 4 32.01 25.84 -17.51
C SER A 4 31.07 26.99 -17.11
N GLN A 5 31.64 28.03 -16.49
CA GLN A 5 30.89 29.25 -16.17
C GLN A 5 30.25 29.87 -17.42
N ILE A 6 31.04 29.98 -18.48
CA ILE A 6 30.59 30.57 -19.76
C ILE A 6 29.43 29.79 -20.38
N GLU A 7 29.54 28.46 -20.37
CA GLU A 7 28.45 27.60 -20.88
C GLU A 7 27.16 27.78 -20.09
N LEU A 8 27.21 27.85 -18.76
CA LEU A 8 26.05 28.06 -17.91
C LEU A 8 25.42 29.44 -18.15
N GLU A 9 26.24 30.51 -18.17
CA GLU A 9 25.76 31.86 -18.44
C GLU A 9 25.06 31.96 -19.81
N GLN A 10 25.71 31.46 -20.86
CA GLN A 10 25.13 31.44 -22.21
C GLN A 10 23.83 30.63 -22.28
N ALA A 11 23.79 29.47 -21.63
CA ALA A 11 22.61 28.64 -21.61
C ALA A 11 21.43 29.33 -20.91
N ILE A 12 21.64 29.99 -19.77
CA ILE A 12 20.60 30.74 -19.05
C ILE A 12 20.15 31.95 -19.87
N GLN A 13 21.08 32.74 -20.41
CA GLN A 13 20.77 33.93 -21.24
C GLN A 13 20.01 33.58 -22.52
N SER A 14 20.12 32.35 -23.00
CA SER A 14 19.33 31.87 -24.14
C SER A 14 17.85 31.64 -23.86
N ILE A 15 17.43 31.68 -22.58
CA ILE A 15 16.05 31.42 -22.15
C ILE A 15 15.27 32.76 -22.19
N PRO A 16 14.30 32.95 -23.07
CA PRO A 16 13.74 34.27 -23.38
C PRO A 16 12.93 34.90 -22.23
N TYR A 17 12.50 34.13 -21.26
CA TYR A 17 11.70 34.60 -20.11
C TYR A 17 12.53 34.77 -18.84
N ILE A 18 13.86 34.73 -18.92
CA ILE A 18 14.77 34.97 -17.80
C ILE A 18 15.43 36.32 -17.95
N GLN A 19 15.37 37.10 -16.88
CA GLN A 19 16.01 38.41 -16.77
C GLN A 19 16.90 38.46 -15.53
N ASN A 20 17.71 39.49 -15.43
CA ASN A 20 18.48 39.85 -14.25
C ASN A 20 19.36 38.71 -13.67
N LEU A 21 20.11 37.99 -14.54
CA LEU A 21 21.06 36.99 -14.07
C LEU A 21 22.15 37.66 -13.23
N SER A 22 22.25 37.27 -11.94
CA SER A 22 23.32 37.72 -11.06
C SER A 22 24.69 37.09 -11.38
N ALA A 23 25.73 37.53 -10.74
CA ALA A 23 27.02 36.83 -10.77
C ALA A 23 26.87 35.37 -10.29
N LEU A 24 27.58 34.45 -10.94
CA LEU A 24 27.60 33.03 -10.57
C LEU A 24 28.64 32.80 -9.47
N TYR A 25 28.20 32.23 -8.35
CA TYR A 25 29.07 31.89 -7.22
C TYR A 25 29.38 30.40 -7.24
N PHE A 26 30.59 30.04 -7.63
CA PHE A 26 31.07 28.66 -7.66
C PHE A 26 31.69 28.25 -6.33
N SER A 27 31.22 27.14 -5.76
CA SER A 27 31.89 26.43 -4.67
C SER A 27 32.40 25.07 -5.15
N GLN A 28 33.02 24.30 -4.26
CA GLN A 28 33.49 22.94 -4.61
C GLN A 28 32.35 21.99 -4.97
N GLU A 29 31.17 22.19 -4.38
CA GLU A 29 30.03 21.25 -4.50
C GLU A 29 28.88 21.79 -5.32
N GLN A 30 28.72 23.10 -5.47
CA GLN A 30 27.56 23.73 -6.08
C GLN A 30 27.83 25.08 -6.72
N VAL A 31 26.92 25.48 -7.60
CA VAL A 31 26.86 26.86 -8.12
C VAL A 31 25.57 27.49 -7.62
N SER A 32 25.59 28.73 -7.19
CA SER A 32 24.43 29.52 -6.83
C SER A 32 24.37 30.83 -7.58
N PHE A 33 23.17 31.28 -7.91
CA PHE A 33 22.92 32.55 -8.60
C PHE A 33 21.44 32.94 -8.45
N GLU A 34 21.16 34.21 -8.77
CA GLU A 34 19.80 34.74 -8.76
C GLU A 34 19.33 35.03 -10.18
N ILE A 35 18.05 34.87 -10.41
CA ILE A 35 17.39 35.22 -11.67
C ILE A 35 15.99 35.77 -11.40
N THR A 36 15.45 36.43 -12.40
CA THR A 36 14.07 36.90 -12.43
C THR A 36 13.32 36.22 -13.57
N PHE A 37 12.21 35.58 -13.29
CA PHE A 37 11.26 35.16 -14.31
C PHE A 37 10.35 36.34 -14.66
N ASP A 38 10.31 36.69 -15.94
CA ASP A 38 9.48 37.76 -16.48
C ASP A 38 8.99 37.38 -17.87
N PHE A 39 7.67 37.34 -18.05
CA PHE A 39 7.01 37.05 -19.32
C PHE A 39 5.60 37.64 -19.35
N GLU A 40 5.02 37.79 -20.55
CA GLU A 40 3.83 38.59 -20.82
C GLU A 40 2.62 38.30 -19.92
N GLU A 41 2.44 37.07 -19.51
CA GLU A 41 1.30 36.65 -18.69
C GLU A 41 1.46 36.92 -17.17
N LEU A 42 2.65 37.41 -16.72
CA LEU A 42 2.90 37.73 -15.33
C LEU A 42 2.54 39.17 -14.98
N ASP A 43 1.76 39.39 -13.94
CA ASP A 43 1.48 40.72 -13.39
C ASP A 43 2.72 41.43 -12.85
N LYS A 44 3.64 40.66 -12.26
CA LYS A 44 4.92 41.14 -11.77
C LYS A 44 6.00 40.07 -11.92
N PRO A 45 7.27 40.47 -12.14
CA PRO A 45 8.39 39.55 -12.20
C PRO A 45 8.57 38.78 -10.89
N ILE A 46 9.06 37.52 -10.99
CA ILE A 46 9.28 36.64 -9.82
C ILE A 46 10.76 36.29 -9.70
N ASP A 47 11.32 36.60 -8.55
CA ASP A 47 12.73 36.37 -8.24
C ASP A 47 12.99 35.00 -7.61
N PHE A 48 14.02 34.34 -8.11
CA PHE A 48 14.49 33.05 -7.62
C PHE A 48 15.97 33.07 -7.24
N ASN A 49 16.30 32.35 -6.19
CA ASN A 49 17.67 31.92 -5.93
C ASN A 49 17.81 30.48 -6.43
N ILE A 50 18.80 30.20 -7.26
CA ILE A 50 19.01 28.88 -7.86
C ILE A 50 20.29 28.27 -7.31
N ILE A 51 20.24 26.98 -7.00
CA ILE A 51 21.39 26.18 -6.62
C ILE A 51 21.47 25.00 -7.58
N ILE A 52 22.63 24.86 -8.27
CA ILE A 52 22.95 23.72 -9.12
C ILE A 52 24.08 22.94 -8.46
N ASP A 53 23.85 21.67 -8.20
CA ASP A 53 24.83 20.75 -7.63
C ASP A 53 25.81 20.24 -8.70
N GLN A 54 27.00 19.81 -8.28
CA GLN A 54 28.02 19.26 -9.19
C GLN A 54 27.58 17.99 -9.94
N ALA A 55 26.58 17.28 -9.44
CA ALA A 55 26.01 16.09 -10.09
C ALA A 55 25.19 16.44 -11.34
N TYR A 56 24.77 17.70 -11.50
CA TYR A 56 23.93 18.13 -12.62
C TYR A 56 24.55 17.74 -13.98
N PRO A 57 23.81 17.21 -14.92
CA PRO A 57 22.33 17.13 -15.01
C PRO A 57 21.68 15.88 -14.39
N LEU A 58 22.42 15.07 -13.66
CA LEU A 58 21.91 13.87 -13.00
C LEU A 58 21.27 14.21 -11.65
N LYS A 59 20.32 13.40 -11.22
CA LYS A 59 19.71 13.52 -9.88
C LYS A 59 20.70 13.12 -8.79
N ILE A 60 20.46 13.66 -7.59
CA ILE A 60 21.10 13.20 -6.36
C ILE A 60 20.05 12.42 -5.57
N SER A 61 20.22 11.11 -5.49
CA SER A 61 19.19 10.21 -4.99
C SER A 61 17.87 10.42 -5.78
N ASP A 62 16.78 10.76 -5.12
CA ASP A 62 15.48 11.00 -5.76
C ASP A 62 15.20 12.49 -6.06
N SER A 63 16.17 13.38 -5.79
CA SER A 63 15.99 14.83 -5.92
C SER A 63 16.69 15.37 -7.17
N GLU A 64 16.08 16.36 -7.81
CA GLU A 64 16.76 17.11 -8.87
C GLU A 64 18.00 17.81 -8.32
N SER A 65 19.08 17.80 -9.11
CA SER A 65 20.34 18.46 -8.75
C SER A 65 20.36 19.97 -9.05
N ILE A 66 19.25 20.50 -9.52
CA ILE A 66 18.96 21.93 -9.58
C ILE A 66 17.77 22.23 -8.67
N ARG A 67 17.84 23.31 -7.91
CA ARG A 67 16.81 23.73 -6.96
C ARG A 67 16.50 25.21 -7.17
N PHE A 68 15.22 25.52 -7.21
CA PHE A 68 14.69 26.87 -7.36
C PHE A 68 14.04 27.31 -6.06
N TYR A 69 14.54 28.36 -5.45
CA TYR A 69 14.01 28.91 -4.20
C TYR A 69 13.36 30.26 -4.47
N LEU A 70 12.11 30.40 -4.13
CA LEU A 70 11.41 31.69 -4.17
C LEU A 70 12.02 32.66 -3.17
N LYS A 71 12.24 33.90 -3.58
CA LYS A 71 12.75 34.96 -2.69
C LYS A 71 11.63 35.60 -1.87
N ASP A 72 10.44 35.66 -2.42
CA ASP A 72 9.29 36.29 -1.79
C ASP A 72 8.39 35.25 -1.09
N ASP A 73 8.13 35.50 0.20
CA ASP A 73 7.32 34.62 1.05
C ASP A 73 5.82 34.63 0.68
N GLU A 74 5.35 35.60 -0.10
CA GLU A 74 3.95 35.64 -0.55
C GLU A 74 3.56 34.42 -1.41
N TYR A 75 4.55 33.81 -2.11
CA TYR A 75 4.33 32.63 -2.94
C TYR A 75 4.30 31.30 -2.15
N LYS A 76 4.55 31.31 -0.83
CA LYS A 76 4.47 30.13 0.02
C LYS A 76 3.07 29.48 0.05
N GLN A 77 2.05 30.25 -0.27
CA GLN A 77 0.67 29.78 -0.30
C GLN A 77 0.37 28.80 -1.44
N PHE A 78 1.20 28.75 -2.48
CA PHE A 78 0.95 27.93 -3.65
C PHE A 78 1.41 26.49 -3.48
N SER A 79 0.79 25.57 -4.21
CA SER A 79 1.13 24.15 -4.20
C SER A 79 2.56 23.92 -4.69
N HIS A 80 3.19 22.84 -4.22
CA HIS A 80 4.56 22.44 -4.53
C HIS A 80 5.67 23.39 -4.05
N VAL A 81 5.37 24.34 -3.16
CA VAL A 81 6.39 25.14 -2.48
C VAL A 81 6.72 24.49 -1.14
N MET A 82 7.99 24.13 -0.94
CA MET A 82 8.48 23.54 0.30
C MET A 82 8.63 24.60 1.43
N LEU A 83 8.79 24.16 2.68
CA LEU A 83 8.94 25.06 3.84
C LEU A 83 10.10 26.06 3.70
N ASN A 84 11.16 25.66 3.01
CA ASN A 84 12.34 26.47 2.73
C ASN A 84 12.23 27.27 1.43
N ASN A 85 11.03 27.49 0.90
CA ASN A 85 10.73 28.17 -0.36
C ASN A 85 11.21 27.44 -1.63
N ALA A 86 11.76 26.23 -1.52
CA ALA A 86 12.12 25.46 -2.71
C ALA A 86 10.86 24.97 -3.43
N ILE A 87 10.86 25.01 -4.75
CA ILE A 87 9.81 24.41 -5.55
C ILE A 87 10.07 22.92 -5.73
N CYS A 88 9.06 22.10 -5.40
CA CYS A 88 9.09 20.66 -5.67
C CYS A 88 8.67 20.43 -7.12
N PHE A 89 9.58 19.98 -7.95
CA PHE A 89 9.31 19.60 -9.33
C PHE A 89 10.13 18.38 -9.73
N HIS A 90 9.67 17.67 -10.75
CA HIS A 90 10.38 16.54 -11.32
C HIS A 90 10.36 16.65 -12.85
N ASN A 91 11.46 16.26 -13.45
CA ASN A 91 11.59 16.27 -14.91
C ASN A 91 12.05 14.90 -15.44
N GLN A 92 11.86 14.72 -16.75
CA GLN A 92 12.36 13.53 -17.44
C GLN A 92 13.88 13.46 -17.37
N HIS A 93 14.40 12.23 -17.36
CA HIS A 93 15.83 11.99 -17.43
C HIS A 93 16.44 12.56 -18.71
N CYS A 94 17.48 13.37 -18.55
CA CYS A 94 18.25 13.93 -19.68
C CYS A 94 19.69 14.15 -19.24
N ILE A 95 20.64 13.61 -20.01
CA ILE A 95 22.08 13.72 -19.74
C ILE A 95 22.74 14.90 -20.46
N THR A 96 22.04 15.53 -21.39
CA THR A 96 22.54 16.68 -22.15
C THR A 96 22.30 17.96 -21.37
N PHE A 97 23.36 18.61 -20.94
CA PHE A 97 23.33 19.79 -20.07
C PHE A 97 22.34 20.87 -20.54
N HIS A 98 22.50 21.40 -21.77
CA HIS A 98 21.63 22.46 -22.28
C HIS A 98 20.14 22.04 -22.35
N LYS A 99 19.89 20.81 -22.81
CA LYS A 99 18.52 20.30 -22.92
C LYS A 99 17.87 20.14 -21.56
N LYS A 100 18.61 19.58 -20.58
CA LYS A 100 18.11 19.42 -19.21
C LYS A 100 17.82 20.77 -18.58
N LEU A 101 18.73 21.75 -18.75
CA LEU A 101 18.55 23.09 -18.21
C LEU A 101 17.29 23.76 -18.77
N GLN A 102 17.09 23.70 -20.07
CA GLN A 102 15.86 24.23 -20.70
C GLN A 102 14.61 23.53 -20.16
N GLN A 103 14.63 22.20 -19.99
CA GLN A 103 13.51 21.46 -19.42
C GLN A 103 13.21 21.88 -17.97
N ASP A 104 14.23 22.06 -17.14
CA ASP A 104 14.05 22.44 -15.75
C ASP A 104 13.47 23.86 -15.63
N PHE A 105 13.99 24.81 -16.38
CA PHE A 105 13.43 26.16 -16.41
C PHE A 105 12.00 26.19 -16.98
N GLN A 106 11.72 25.39 -18.03
CA GLN A 106 10.38 25.26 -18.57
C GLN A 106 9.40 24.67 -17.56
N ALA A 107 9.84 23.71 -16.74
CA ALA A 107 9.02 23.15 -15.67
C ALA A 107 8.65 24.19 -14.63
N ILE A 108 9.59 25.07 -14.25
CA ILE A 108 9.31 26.19 -13.34
C ILE A 108 8.35 27.21 -14.01
N LYS A 109 8.57 27.56 -15.27
CA LYS A 109 7.61 28.40 -16.00
C LYS A 109 6.20 27.79 -15.99
N GLN A 110 6.08 26.51 -16.26
CA GLN A 110 4.79 25.81 -16.19
C GLN A 110 4.19 25.82 -14.78
N TRP A 111 5.02 25.67 -13.75
CA TRP A 111 4.59 25.79 -12.35
C TRP A 111 4.02 27.19 -12.08
N ILE A 112 4.70 28.26 -12.54
CA ILE A 112 4.23 29.65 -12.40
C ILE A 112 2.87 29.82 -13.09
N VAL A 113 2.77 29.40 -14.36
CA VAL A 113 1.52 29.53 -15.13
C VAL A 113 0.38 28.78 -14.44
N LYS A 114 0.63 27.55 -14.01
CA LYS A 114 -0.39 26.69 -13.41
C LYS A 114 -0.89 27.25 -12.08
N TYR A 115 0.01 27.58 -11.18
CA TYR A 115 -0.35 27.85 -9.78
C TYR A 115 -0.45 29.34 -9.43
N ILE A 116 0.33 30.20 -10.08
CA ILE A 116 0.29 31.65 -9.80
C ILE A 116 -0.68 32.35 -10.72
N ILE A 117 -0.60 32.11 -12.03
CA ILE A 117 -1.46 32.80 -13.02
C ILE A 117 -2.86 32.19 -13.05
N ASN A 118 -2.95 30.87 -13.30
CA ASN A 118 -4.24 30.18 -13.42
C ASN A 118 -4.89 29.87 -12.06
N LEU A 119 -4.18 30.05 -10.96
CA LEU A 119 -4.65 29.73 -9.60
C LEU A 119 -5.19 28.30 -9.48
N GLU A 120 -4.63 27.35 -10.24
CA GLU A 120 -5.04 25.97 -10.20
C GLU A 120 -4.73 25.38 -8.83
N LYS A 121 -5.67 24.59 -8.32
CA LYS A 121 -5.48 23.84 -7.06
C LYS A 121 -5.05 22.44 -7.42
N ASP A 122 -3.95 21.97 -6.84
CA ASP A 122 -3.54 20.59 -6.99
C ASP A 122 -4.41 19.68 -6.11
N GLU A 123 -5.22 18.85 -6.79
CA GLU A 123 -6.14 17.93 -6.10
C GLU A 123 -5.44 16.70 -5.51
N HIS A 124 -4.26 16.38 -6.02
CA HIS A 124 -3.49 15.20 -5.65
C HIS A 124 -2.29 15.47 -4.75
N TYR A 125 -1.99 16.75 -4.50
CA TYR A 125 -0.87 17.10 -3.64
C TYR A 125 -1.17 16.69 -2.20
N GLU A 126 -0.40 15.73 -1.72
CA GLU A 126 -0.41 15.32 -0.31
C GLU A 126 0.23 16.44 0.52
N HIS A 127 -0.53 17.31 0.95
CA HIS A 127 -0.36 18.60 1.59
C HIS A 127 0.49 18.64 2.86
N LEU A 128 1.19 17.58 3.19
CA LEU A 128 1.84 17.44 4.47
C LEU A 128 3.33 17.63 4.34
N ILE A 129 3.72 18.87 4.37
CA ILE A 129 5.12 19.25 4.53
C ILE A 129 5.40 19.36 6.01
N THR A 130 5.26 18.26 6.72
CA THR A 130 5.73 18.14 8.09
C THR A 130 7.03 17.36 8.09
N GLU A 131 8.04 17.90 8.72
CA GLU A 131 9.25 17.16 9.00
C GLU A 131 8.99 16.17 10.13
N ASN A 132 9.15 14.87 9.85
CA ASN A 132 9.01 13.85 10.88
C ASN A 132 10.08 14.01 11.95
N CYS A 133 9.66 14.32 13.16
CA CYS A 133 10.52 14.58 14.30
C CYS A 133 10.58 13.38 15.24
N THR A 134 11.68 13.27 15.98
CA THR A 134 11.72 12.43 17.18
C THR A 134 11.01 13.13 18.33
N TYR A 135 10.36 12.35 19.17
CA TYR A 135 9.88 12.79 20.46
C TYR A 135 10.63 12.03 21.55
N LYS A 136 11.36 12.76 22.41
CA LYS A 136 12.22 12.18 23.45
C LYS A 136 13.15 11.08 22.89
N GLU A 137 13.91 11.41 21.83
CA GLU A 137 14.86 10.54 21.12
C GLU A 137 14.25 9.29 20.42
N THR A 138 12.93 9.22 20.30
CA THR A 138 12.20 8.08 19.74
C THR A 138 11.35 8.53 18.55
N TYR A 139 11.32 7.73 17.47
CA TYR A 139 10.37 7.89 16.39
C TYR A 139 9.06 7.14 16.68
N PHE A 140 7.95 7.69 16.21
CA PHE A 140 6.63 7.08 16.28
C PHE A 140 5.99 7.05 14.90
N SER A 141 5.32 5.95 14.60
CA SER A 141 4.57 5.76 13.36
C SER A 141 3.17 5.27 13.69
N PHE A 142 2.17 5.97 13.18
CA PHE A 142 0.76 5.63 13.29
C PHE A 142 0.19 5.34 11.92
N GLN A 143 -0.49 4.19 11.80
CA GLN A 143 -1.24 3.85 10.61
C GLN A 143 -2.73 3.83 10.96
N PHE A 144 -3.52 4.48 10.12
CA PHE A 144 -4.98 4.57 10.25
C PHE A 144 -5.65 4.05 8.97
N THR A 145 -6.90 3.65 9.09
CA THR A 145 -7.73 3.19 7.97
C THR A 145 -9.12 3.80 8.05
N ASP A 146 -9.99 3.41 7.13
CA ASP A 146 -11.38 3.80 7.12
C ASP A 146 -12.08 3.36 8.42
N VAL A 147 -13.10 4.11 8.80
CA VAL A 147 -13.99 3.84 9.92
C VAL A 147 -15.42 3.64 9.42
N ASP A 148 -16.23 3.04 10.26
CA ASP A 148 -17.63 2.70 9.95
C ASP A 148 -18.59 3.90 9.92
N GLU A 149 -18.23 5.00 10.58
CA GLU A 149 -19.08 6.21 10.68
C GLU A 149 -18.30 7.50 10.43
N SER A 150 -19.01 8.55 10.00
CA SER A 150 -18.44 9.88 9.78
C SER A 150 -18.19 10.63 11.09
N PHE A 151 -17.28 11.61 11.06
CA PHE A 151 -16.99 12.52 12.15
C PHE A 151 -17.77 13.83 11.99
N SER A 152 -18.15 14.41 13.13
CA SER A 152 -18.73 15.76 13.17
C SER A 152 -17.61 16.82 13.21
N GLN A 153 -17.87 17.97 12.62
CA GLN A 153 -16.90 19.08 12.67
C GLN A 153 -16.63 19.52 14.11
N ASN A 154 -15.37 19.74 14.44
CA ASN A 154 -14.87 20.09 15.78
C ASN A 154 -15.09 19.01 16.85
N GLU A 155 -15.32 17.77 16.42
CA GLU A 155 -15.45 16.64 17.33
C GLU A 155 -14.11 16.32 17.98
N ILE A 156 -14.13 16.09 19.30
CA ILE A 156 -12.95 15.76 20.10
C ILE A 156 -13.24 14.51 20.90
N GLY A 157 -12.27 13.63 21.00
CA GLY A 157 -12.42 12.40 21.77
C GLY A 157 -11.11 11.65 21.98
N ILE A 158 -11.27 10.40 22.35
CA ILE A 158 -10.14 9.48 22.62
C ILE A 158 -9.91 8.61 21.41
N VAL A 159 -8.65 8.48 21.01
CA VAL A 159 -8.20 7.48 20.02
C VAL A 159 -7.45 6.37 20.74
N THR A 160 -7.77 5.13 20.38
CA THR A 160 -7.08 3.95 20.89
C THR A 160 -6.16 3.36 19.84
N ASN A 161 -4.95 3.02 20.25
CA ASN A 161 -3.91 2.51 19.35
C ASN A 161 -3.34 1.21 19.91
N THR A 162 -3.05 0.27 19.03
CA THR A 162 -2.36 -0.97 19.35
C THR A 162 -0.91 -0.91 18.91
N PHE A 163 -0.01 -1.31 19.81
CA PHE A 163 1.40 -1.49 19.44
C PHE A 163 1.55 -2.67 18.48
N LEU A 164 2.19 -2.44 17.36
CA LEU A 164 2.38 -3.44 16.33
C LEU A 164 3.78 -4.07 16.42
N THR A 165 4.81 -3.25 16.38
CA THR A 165 6.21 -3.69 16.40
C THR A 165 7.15 -2.53 16.69
N LYS A 166 8.41 -2.88 16.96
CA LYS A 166 9.51 -1.94 17.15
C LYS A 166 10.57 -2.19 16.09
N SER A 167 11.09 -1.12 15.49
CA SER A 167 12.21 -1.14 14.55
C SER A 167 13.23 -0.05 14.88
N LYS A 168 14.25 0.09 14.03
CA LYS A 168 15.16 1.25 14.05
C LYS A 168 14.99 2.07 12.78
N TYR A 169 15.06 3.38 12.94
CA TYR A 169 15.08 4.34 11.85
C TYR A 169 16.11 5.45 12.18
N LYS A 170 17.07 5.67 11.28
CA LYS A 170 18.18 6.61 11.51
C LYS A 170 18.85 6.39 12.87
N ASP A 171 19.19 5.12 13.18
CA ASP A 171 19.84 4.64 14.41
C ASP A 171 19.06 4.87 15.71
N LYS A 172 17.84 5.40 15.65
CA LYS A 172 16.95 5.57 16.80
C LYS A 172 15.84 4.53 16.81
N ASP A 173 15.32 4.26 18.00
CA ASP A 173 14.15 3.40 18.17
C ASP A 173 12.92 4.00 17.49
N MET A 174 12.13 3.16 16.84
CA MET A 174 10.88 3.52 16.21
C MET A 174 9.77 2.56 16.63
N TYR A 175 8.70 3.10 17.17
CA TYR A 175 7.52 2.35 17.58
C TYR A 175 6.40 2.51 16.56
N HIS A 176 5.81 1.39 16.13
CA HIS A 176 4.73 1.34 15.15
C HIS A 176 3.42 1.00 15.81
N TYR A 177 2.38 1.77 15.50
CA TYR A 177 1.04 1.62 16.04
C TYR A 177 -0.01 1.55 14.93
N LEU A 178 -1.06 0.76 15.19
CA LEU A 178 -2.31 0.79 14.41
C LEU A 178 -3.38 1.53 15.23
N VAL A 179 -4.05 2.47 14.60
CA VAL A 179 -5.24 3.12 15.16
C VAL A 179 -6.37 2.10 15.14
N GLN A 180 -6.99 1.84 16.30
CA GLN A 180 -8.07 0.85 16.43
C GLN A 180 -9.45 1.49 16.41
N SER A 181 -9.63 2.56 17.17
CA SER A 181 -10.92 3.22 17.24
C SER A 181 -10.81 4.68 17.69
N PHE A 182 -11.87 5.42 17.39
CA PHE A 182 -12.10 6.79 17.82
C PHE A 182 -13.38 6.83 18.66
N THR A 183 -13.31 7.34 19.88
CA THR A 183 -14.44 7.37 20.81
C THR A 183 -14.78 8.80 21.21
N HIS A 184 -16.01 9.23 20.95
CA HIS A 184 -16.57 10.49 21.41
C HIS A 184 -17.84 10.21 22.20
N ASN A 185 -17.90 10.67 23.46
CA ASN A 185 -18.97 10.34 24.38
C ASN A 185 -19.19 8.81 24.48
N MET A 186 -20.35 8.31 24.01
CA MET A 186 -20.67 6.88 23.97
C MET A 186 -20.54 6.26 22.58
N THR A 187 -20.20 7.05 21.55
CA THR A 187 -20.03 6.56 20.18
C THR A 187 -18.59 6.14 19.95
N GLN A 188 -18.41 4.90 19.57
CA GLN A 188 -17.12 4.35 19.18
C GLN A 188 -17.14 4.02 17.70
N ARG A 189 -16.19 4.54 16.95
CA ARG A 189 -15.93 4.23 15.53
C ARG A 189 -14.73 3.33 15.43
N ASN A 190 -14.93 2.13 14.90
CA ASN A 190 -13.86 1.15 14.76
C ASN A 190 -13.18 1.29 13.40
N CYS A 191 -11.86 1.19 13.39
CA CYS A 191 -11.09 1.11 12.17
C CYS A 191 -11.29 -0.26 11.49
N GLN A 192 -11.41 -0.25 10.17
CA GLN A 192 -11.77 -1.44 9.36
C GLN A 192 -10.55 -2.34 9.09
N TRP A 193 -9.87 -2.76 10.16
CA TRP A 193 -8.85 -3.79 10.08
C TRP A 193 -9.49 -5.18 10.12
N SER A 194 -8.78 -6.20 9.63
CA SER A 194 -9.18 -7.59 9.84
C SER A 194 -9.23 -7.95 11.34
N SER A 195 -9.97 -9.01 11.67
CA SER A 195 -10.12 -9.51 13.04
C SER A 195 -8.77 -9.82 13.70
N PHE A 196 -7.78 -10.24 12.93
CA PHE A 196 -6.42 -10.48 13.43
C PHE A 196 -5.75 -9.23 14.00
N TYR A 197 -6.01 -8.05 13.41
CA TYR A 197 -5.42 -6.78 13.82
C TYR A 197 -6.32 -5.98 14.77
N SER A 198 -7.64 -6.10 14.64
CA SER A 198 -8.61 -5.37 15.48
C SER A 198 -8.77 -5.95 16.89
N ASN A 199 -8.53 -7.24 17.07
CA ASN A 199 -8.70 -7.93 18.35
C ASN A 199 -7.46 -7.87 19.28
N LYS A 200 -6.46 -7.06 18.95
CA LYS A 200 -5.28 -6.89 19.80
C LYS A 200 -5.54 -5.92 20.95
N GLU A 201 -4.85 -6.12 22.07
CA GLU A 201 -4.95 -5.22 23.21
C GLU A 201 -4.52 -3.79 22.84
N ASN A 202 -5.27 -2.82 23.33
CA ASN A 202 -4.97 -1.40 23.16
C ASN A 202 -3.93 -0.97 24.19
N ASN A 203 -2.80 -0.46 23.75
CA ASN A 203 -1.70 -0.10 24.66
C ASN A 203 -1.27 1.37 24.59
N LEU A 204 -1.93 2.18 23.78
CA LEU A 204 -1.67 3.61 23.74
C LEU A 204 -2.95 4.38 23.44
N SER A 205 -3.41 5.17 24.40
CA SER A 205 -4.51 6.13 24.20
C SER A 205 -3.95 7.48 23.77
N GLY A 206 -4.69 8.16 22.93
CA GLY A 206 -4.40 9.52 22.48
C GLY A 206 -5.67 10.34 22.42
N ILE A 207 -5.53 11.55 21.91
CA ILE A 207 -6.63 12.48 21.69
C ILE A 207 -6.82 12.64 20.19
N TYR A 208 -8.04 12.76 19.72
CA TYR A 208 -8.28 13.24 18.37
C TYR A 208 -9.13 14.51 18.37
N VAL A 209 -8.88 15.32 17.35
CA VAL A 209 -9.64 16.53 17.03
C VAL A 209 -9.94 16.47 15.54
N PHE A 210 -11.21 16.37 15.18
CA PHE A 210 -11.63 16.38 13.78
C PHE A 210 -12.12 17.77 13.40
N ILE A 211 -11.32 18.50 12.65
CA ILE A 211 -11.60 19.89 12.26
C ILE A 211 -12.42 19.99 10.96
N GLY A 212 -12.67 18.89 10.28
CA GLY A 212 -13.50 18.79 9.09
C GLY A 212 -12.88 19.41 7.85
N LYS A 213 -12.48 20.67 7.91
CA LYS A 213 -11.75 21.33 6.82
C LYS A 213 -10.25 21.17 7.03
N ARG A 214 -9.54 20.98 5.94
CA ARG A 214 -8.08 20.96 5.95
C ARG A 214 -7.54 22.22 6.61
N PRO A 215 -6.75 22.10 7.68
CA PRO A 215 -6.06 23.24 8.25
C PRO A 215 -4.97 23.68 7.28
N SER A 216 -4.98 24.93 6.89
CA SER A 216 -3.95 25.43 6.01
C SER A 216 -3.57 26.86 6.40
N ILE A 217 -2.27 27.11 6.39
CA ILE A 217 -1.71 28.42 6.21
C ILE A 217 -1.37 28.48 4.73
N TYR A 218 -1.93 29.45 3.99
CA TYR A 218 -1.68 29.58 2.55
C TYR A 218 -2.00 28.29 1.74
N ASP A 219 -3.20 27.73 1.93
CA ASP A 219 -3.66 26.49 1.26
C ASP A 219 -2.80 25.23 1.48
N ARG A 220 -1.84 25.26 2.37
CA ARG A 220 -1.06 24.09 2.75
C ARG A 220 -1.01 23.89 4.26
N PHE A 221 -0.90 22.63 4.66
CA PHE A 221 -0.69 22.26 6.06
C PHE A 221 0.79 22.47 6.42
N SER A 222 1.12 23.55 7.11
CA SER A 222 2.49 23.90 7.45
C SER A 222 2.65 24.44 8.86
N PHE A 223 1.89 23.88 9.82
CA PHE A 223 1.97 24.29 11.20
C PHE A 223 3.30 23.82 11.82
N SER A 224 4.07 24.74 12.33
CA SER A 224 5.37 24.51 12.97
C SER A 224 5.33 24.64 14.49
N ASN A 225 4.45 25.47 15.01
CA ASN A 225 4.26 25.68 16.45
C ASN A 225 2.77 25.64 16.83
N TRP A 226 2.48 25.40 18.12
CA TRP A 226 1.11 25.23 18.62
C TRP A 226 0.26 26.50 18.55
N GLN A 227 0.85 27.69 18.62
CA GLN A 227 0.10 28.95 18.51
C GLN A 227 -0.60 29.12 17.18
N GLU A 228 -0.07 28.51 16.12
CA GLU A 228 -0.69 28.56 14.78
C GLU A 228 -2.08 27.90 14.76
N PHE A 229 -2.37 26.99 15.70
CA PHE A 229 -3.69 26.41 15.88
C PHE A 229 -4.70 27.32 16.60
N LYS A 230 -4.29 28.49 17.09
CA LYS A 230 -5.18 29.40 17.82
C LYS A 230 -6.41 29.82 17.01
N SER A 231 -6.29 29.89 15.70
CA SER A 231 -7.42 30.20 14.80
C SER A 231 -8.37 29.02 14.57
N LEU A 232 -7.94 27.79 14.86
CA LEU A 232 -8.70 26.56 14.63
C LEU A 232 -9.30 25.99 15.92
N PHE A 233 -8.67 26.20 17.07
CA PHE A 233 -9.11 25.69 18.37
C PHE A 233 -9.74 26.81 19.20
N ASN A 234 -11.03 26.75 19.39
CA ASN A 234 -11.72 27.65 20.29
C ASN A 234 -11.56 27.25 21.78
N GLN A 235 -12.04 28.06 22.70
CA GLN A 235 -11.90 27.81 24.15
C GLN A 235 -12.59 26.52 24.63
N GLU A 236 -13.70 26.15 24.01
CA GLU A 236 -14.42 24.91 24.34
C GLU A 236 -13.58 23.70 23.93
N MET A 237 -13.01 23.72 22.70
CA MET A 237 -12.11 22.67 22.21
C MET A 237 -10.86 22.53 23.08
N LEU A 238 -10.21 23.63 23.44
CA LEU A 238 -9.05 23.62 24.31
C LEU A 238 -9.38 23.08 25.70
N SER A 239 -10.55 23.44 26.24
CA SER A 239 -11.05 22.92 27.52
C SER A 239 -11.26 21.40 27.46
N GLU A 240 -11.83 20.90 26.36
CA GLU A 240 -12.11 19.48 26.18
C GLU A 240 -10.82 18.69 26.01
N ILE A 241 -9.91 19.15 25.15
CA ILE A 241 -8.56 18.58 25.00
C ILE A 241 -7.87 18.49 26.36
N TRP A 242 -7.92 19.56 27.15
CA TRP A 242 -7.34 19.60 28.49
C TRP A 242 -7.93 18.53 29.41
N LYS A 243 -9.25 18.41 29.48
CA LYS A 243 -9.94 17.41 30.33
C LYS A 243 -9.55 15.98 29.95
N ILE A 244 -9.64 15.66 28.66
CA ILE A 244 -9.30 14.32 28.16
C ILE A 244 -7.86 13.98 28.47
N THR A 245 -6.97 14.94 28.29
CA THR A 245 -5.56 14.71 28.49
C THR A 245 -5.22 14.44 29.95
N PHE A 246 -5.85 15.10 30.91
CA PHE A 246 -5.65 14.79 32.32
C PHE A 246 -6.18 13.41 32.71
N SER A 247 -7.12 12.86 31.96
CA SER A 247 -7.62 11.51 32.17
C SER A 247 -6.66 10.42 31.69
N ILE A 248 -5.75 10.76 30.78
CA ILE A 248 -4.79 9.80 30.18
C ILE A 248 -3.50 9.75 31.01
N GLN A 249 -3.28 8.65 31.73
CA GLN A 249 -2.06 8.42 32.53
C GLN A 249 -1.04 7.62 31.73
N GLN A 250 -0.38 8.25 30.76
CA GLN A 250 0.60 7.58 29.90
C GLN A 250 1.87 8.42 29.72
N LYS A 251 2.98 7.73 29.40
CA LYS A 251 4.27 8.37 29.13
C LYS A 251 4.26 9.18 27.83
N TYR A 252 3.50 8.71 26.84
CA TYR A 252 3.39 9.31 25.50
C TYR A 252 1.92 9.53 25.18
N ILE A 253 1.58 10.72 24.72
CA ILE A 253 0.21 11.06 24.34
C ILE A 253 0.24 11.61 22.92
N PRO A 254 -0.24 10.85 21.93
CA PRO A 254 -0.44 11.33 20.58
C PRO A 254 -1.72 12.17 20.49
N ILE A 255 -1.66 13.26 19.74
CA ILE A 255 -2.84 14.01 19.31
C ILE A 255 -2.99 13.87 17.79
N PHE A 256 -4.18 13.46 17.38
CA PHE A 256 -4.58 13.25 16.00
C PHE A 256 -5.41 14.42 15.52
N ILE A 257 -5.00 15.10 14.48
CA ILE A 257 -5.74 16.20 13.86
C ILE A 257 -6.30 15.69 12.54
N GLY A 258 -7.61 15.50 12.49
CA GLY A 258 -8.33 14.93 11.37
C GLY A 258 -9.00 15.98 10.49
N TYR A 259 -8.99 15.76 9.20
CA TYR A 259 -9.65 16.61 8.21
C TYR A 259 -9.98 15.83 6.93
N ASN A 260 -10.95 16.33 6.17
CA ASN A 260 -11.30 15.77 4.88
C ASN A 260 -10.29 16.23 3.81
N THR A 261 -9.83 15.30 3.01
CA THR A 261 -9.15 15.59 1.76
C THR A 261 -10.17 15.95 0.67
N LYS A 262 -9.72 16.40 -0.49
CA LYS A 262 -10.64 16.74 -1.59
C LYS A 262 -11.46 15.56 -2.10
N ASN A 263 -10.92 14.35 -2.02
CA ASN A 263 -11.61 13.12 -2.42
C ASN A 263 -12.58 12.60 -1.35
N GLN A 264 -12.88 13.41 -0.34
CA GLN A 264 -13.68 13.06 0.84
C GLN A 264 -13.05 12.00 1.76
N ASP A 265 -11.83 11.54 1.47
CA ASP A 265 -11.07 10.69 2.39
C ASP A 265 -10.68 11.48 3.63
N ILE A 266 -10.62 10.80 4.77
CA ILE A 266 -10.15 11.41 6.01
C ILE A 266 -8.64 11.21 6.13
N HIS A 267 -7.94 12.31 6.42
CA HIS A 267 -6.52 12.25 6.77
C HIS A 267 -6.30 12.66 8.22
N TRP A 268 -5.40 11.95 8.88
CA TRP A 268 -4.99 12.22 10.25
C TRP A 268 -3.53 12.63 10.30
N GLN A 269 -3.25 13.83 10.78
CA GLN A 269 -1.91 14.27 11.10
C GLN A 269 -1.66 14.07 12.59
N VAL A 270 -0.54 13.45 12.96
CA VAL A 270 -0.28 13.08 14.36
C VAL A 270 0.93 13.83 14.91
N ALA A 271 0.76 14.39 16.11
CA ALA A 271 1.85 14.97 16.90
C ALA A 271 1.92 14.31 18.27
N MET A 272 3.11 14.27 18.85
CA MET A 272 3.26 13.88 20.26
C MET A 272 3.19 15.12 21.14
N ILE A 273 2.41 15.04 22.20
CA ILE A 273 2.25 16.14 23.15
C ILE A 273 2.76 15.80 24.55
N ASP A 274 3.25 16.83 25.22
CA ASP A 274 3.55 16.81 26.64
C ASP A 274 2.69 17.88 27.29
N LEU A 275 1.61 17.45 27.95
CA LEU A 275 0.48 18.26 28.32
C LEU A 275 0.73 19.46 29.18
N LYS A 276 1.63 19.27 30.11
CA LYS A 276 1.93 20.37 31.05
C LYS A 276 2.65 21.52 30.36
N ASP A 277 3.14 21.29 29.17
CA ASP A 277 4.01 22.19 28.45
C ASP A 277 3.37 22.90 27.26
N GLN A 278 2.28 22.39 26.70
CA GLN A 278 1.72 22.90 25.43
C GLN A 278 0.34 23.52 25.55
N PHE A 279 -0.45 23.02 26.49
CA PHE A 279 -1.77 23.53 26.78
C PHE A 279 -1.79 23.97 28.24
N PHE A 280 -2.04 25.21 28.51
CA PHE A 280 -2.08 25.70 29.88
C PHE A 280 -3.30 26.58 30.12
N LYS A 281 -3.72 26.65 31.37
CA LYS A 281 -4.80 27.54 31.84
C LYS A 281 -4.14 28.73 32.52
N ASN A 282 -4.37 29.92 32.01
CA ASN A 282 -3.82 31.14 32.61
C ASN A 282 -4.53 31.51 33.93
N THR A 283 -4.03 32.53 34.59
CA THR A 283 -4.60 33.02 35.88
C THR A 283 -6.02 33.50 35.78
N GLN A 284 -6.49 33.84 34.59
CA GLN A 284 -7.88 34.25 34.31
C GLN A 284 -8.79 33.07 33.97
N GLY A 285 -8.28 31.86 33.98
CA GLY A 285 -9.02 30.65 33.64
C GLY A 285 -9.18 30.36 32.16
N ILE A 286 -8.46 31.08 31.29
CA ILE A 286 -8.48 30.94 29.84
C ILE A 286 -7.46 29.87 29.42
N TYR A 287 -7.86 28.99 28.52
CA TYR A 287 -6.94 27.98 27.93
C TYR A 287 -6.16 28.60 26.79
N GLU A 288 -4.87 28.35 26.79
CA GLU A 288 -3.93 28.88 25.80
C GLU A 288 -3.02 27.81 25.24
N LEU A 289 -2.57 28.02 24.00
CA LEU A 289 -1.54 27.23 23.32
C LEU A 289 -0.19 27.91 23.48
N CYS A 290 0.84 27.14 23.80
CA CYS A 290 2.19 27.68 23.90
C CYS A 290 2.83 27.88 22.53
N ASP A 291 3.90 28.67 22.49
CA ASP A 291 4.75 28.90 21.31
C ASP A 291 5.88 27.85 21.21
N LYS A 292 5.53 26.56 21.38
CA LYS A 292 6.50 25.47 21.23
C LYS A 292 6.34 24.80 19.87
N LYS A 293 7.48 24.34 19.33
CA LYS A 293 7.51 23.53 18.09
C LYS A 293 6.61 22.29 18.25
N ILE A 294 5.89 21.95 17.18
CA ILE A 294 5.08 20.73 17.14
C ILE A 294 5.99 19.55 16.82
N ASN A 295 5.88 18.49 17.61
CA ASN A 295 6.59 17.24 17.36
C ASN A 295 5.75 16.35 16.45
N TRP A 296 5.72 16.67 15.16
CA TRP A 296 5.05 15.84 14.16
C TRP A 296 5.72 14.48 14.04
N VAL A 297 4.91 13.43 14.03
CA VAL A 297 5.36 12.05 13.87
C VAL A 297 4.83 11.45 12.58
N ILE A 298 5.32 10.28 12.21
CA ILE A 298 4.91 9.62 10.99
C ILE A 298 3.45 9.19 11.11
N SER A 299 2.64 9.66 10.19
CA SER A 299 1.23 9.28 10.07
C SER A 299 0.94 8.85 8.63
N LYS A 300 0.34 7.68 8.43
CA LYS A 300 0.10 7.11 7.12
C LYS A 300 -1.33 6.60 6.99
N ASN A 301 -1.97 7.05 5.92
CA ASN A 301 -3.24 6.48 5.48
C ASN A 301 -2.98 5.08 4.91
N SER A 302 -3.61 4.09 5.51
CA SER A 302 -3.60 2.69 5.09
C SER A 302 -5.03 2.20 4.83
N SER A 303 -5.94 3.08 4.39
CA SER A 303 -7.27 2.66 3.95
C SER A 303 -7.17 1.62 2.83
N TYR A 304 -8.18 0.77 2.70
CA TYR A 304 -8.16 -0.29 1.71
C TYR A 304 -7.91 0.24 0.29
N HIS A 305 -8.59 1.34 -0.08
CA HIS A 305 -8.40 1.99 -1.38
C HIS A 305 -6.96 2.51 -1.56
N TYR A 306 -6.40 3.13 -0.54
CA TYR A 306 -5.03 3.66 -0.61
C TYR A 306 -3.98 2.54 -0.69
N PHE A 307 -4.23 1.43 0.04
CA PHE A 307 -3.34 0.27 0.09
C PHE A 307 -3.31 -0.49 -1.24
N PHE A 308 -4.47 -0.74 -1.85
CA PHE A 308 -4.61 -1.55 -3.06
C PHE A 308 -4.90 -0.76 -4.34
N GLY A 309 -5.12 0.56 -4.29
CA GLY A 309 -5.59 1.38 -5.41
C GLY A 309 -4.71 1.37 -6.66
N ARG A 310 -3.46 0.89 -6.55
CA ARG A 310 -2.53 0.78 -7.68
C ARG A 310 -2.55 -0.57 -8.39
N GLY A 311 -3.22 -1.58 -7.88
CA GLY A 311 -3.11 -2.93 -8.44
C GLY A 311 -4.04 -3.98 -7.85
N ALA A 312 -5.21 -3.60 -7.38
CA ALA A 312 -6.22 -4.57 -6.95
C ALA A 312 -6.72 -5.44 -8.10
N PHE A 313 -7.12 -6.66 -7.79
CA PHE A 313 -7.98 -7.45 -8.66
C PHE A 313 -9.39 -6.83 -8.73
N HIS A 314 -10.20 -7.33 -9.65
CA HIS A 314 -11.57 -6.84 -9.81
C HIS A 314 -12.41 -7.07 -8.54
N PRO A 315 -13.32 -6.15 -8.16
CA PRO A 315 -14.15 -6.29 -6.96
C PRO A 315 -14.97 -7.59 -6.90
N ASN A 316 -15.40 -8.13 -8.05
CA ASN A 316 -16.06 -9.42 -8.14
C ASN A 316 -15.18 -10.61 -7.68
N LEU A 317 -13.89 -10.39 -7.44
CA LEU A 317 -12.99 -11.37 -6.82
C LEU A 317 -12.59 -10.94 -5.41
N THR A 318 -12.23 -9.65 -5.22
CA THR A 318 -11.68 -9.19 -3.93
C THR A 318 -12.69 -9.18 -2.79
N ASP A 319 -13.98 -8.99 -3.10
CA ASP A 319 -15.05 -8.92 -2.10
C ASP A 319 -15.75 -10.28 -1.87
N LYS A 320 -15.27 -11.32 -2.54
CA LYS A 320 -15.86 -12.66 -2.53
C LYS A 320 -15.18 -13.59 -1.53
N LYS A 321 -15.90 -14.64 -1.12
CA LYS A 321 -15.36 -15.71 -0.28
C LYS A 321 -14.61 -16.71 -1.15
N VAL A 322 -13.34 -16.89 -0.87
CA VAL A 322 -12.45 -17.74 -1.66
C VAL A 322 -11.96 -18.90 -0.79
N LEU A 323 -12.07 -20.13 -1.30
CA LEU A 323 -11.45 -21.32 -0.74
C LEU A 323 -10.25 -21.73 -1.61
N ILE A 324 -9.11 -22.00 -0.99
CA ILE A 324 -7.91 -22.52 -1.66
C ILE A 324 -7.59 -23.88 -1.06
N ILE A 325 -7.58 -24.92 -1.89
CA ILE A 325 -7.32 -26.29 -1.49
C ILE A 325 -5.98 -26.74 -2.02
N GLY A 326 -5.14 -27.31 -1.16
CA GLY A 326 -3.77 -27.70 -1.48
C GLY A 326 -2.82 -26.51 -1.48
N LEU A 327 -1.99 -26.39 -0.43
CA LEU A 327 -1.10 -25.26 -0.19
C LEU A 327 0.37 -25.59 -0.56
N GLY A 328 0.55 -26.44 -1.56
CA GLY A 328 1.86 -26.76 -2.10
C GLY A 328 2.46 -25.62 -2.96
N ALA A 329 3.20 -25.99 -3.98
CA ALA A 329 3.89 -25.06 -4.87
C ALA A 329 2.96 -24.07 -5.57
N ILE A 330 1.78 -24.53 -6.02
CA ILE A 330 0.78 -23.68 -6.71
C ILE A 330 -0.06 -22.90 -5.68
N GLY A 331 -0.71 -23.60 -4.75
CA GLY A 331 -1.70 -22.98 -3.87
C GLY A 331 -1.13 -21.94 -2.91
N SER A 332 0.10 -22.10 -2.44
CA SER A 332 0.75 -21.07 -1.62
C SER A 332 0.99 -19.78 -2.41
N GLN A 333 1.35 -19.87 -3.70
CA GLN A 333 1.51 -18.72 -4.59
C GLN A 333 0.17 -18.09 -4.96
N VAL A 334 -0.87 -18.91 -5.20
CA VAL A 334 -2.25 -18.44 -5.44
C VAL A 334 -2.72 -17.62 -4.23
N ALA A 335 -2.61 -18.17 -3.02
CA ALA A 335 -3.04 -17.50 -1.79
C ALA A 335 -2.35 -16.15 -1.60
N LYS A 336 -1.03 -16.12 -1.72
CA LYS A 336 -0.24 -14.90 -1.59
C LYS A 336 -0.59 -13.86 -2.64
N THR A 337 -0.81 -14.27 -3.88
CA THR A 337 -1.15 -13.37 -4.97
C THR A 337 -2.56 -12.81 -4.81
N LEU A 338 -3.54 -13.60 -4.39
CA LEU A 338 -4.89 -13.14 -4.11
C LEU A 338 -4.90 -12.10 -2.99
N VAL A 339 -4.16 -12.34 -1.90
CA VAL A 339 -4.04 -11.35 -0.80
C VAL A 339 -3.34 -10.07 -1.26
N ARG A 340 -2.28 -10.16 -2.06
CA ARG A 340 -1.63 -8.98 -2.68
C ARG A 340 -2.53 -8.26 -3.66
N GLY A 341 -3.45 -8.98 -4.29
CA GLY A 341 -4.48 -8.43 -5.18
C GLY A 341 -5.70 -7.85 -4.44
N GLY A 342 -5.71 -7.89 -3.11
CA GLY A 342 -6.76 -7.27 -2.29
C GLY A 342 -7.92 -8.18 -1.90
N CYS A 343 -7.84 -9.50 -2.09
CA CYS A 343 -8.88 -10.41 -1.62
C CYS A 343 -9.00 -10.35 -0.09
N LYS A 344 -10.24 -10.18 0.40
CA LYS A 344 -10.53 -9.93 1.81
C LYS A 344 -10.87 -11.19 2.59
N ASN A 345 -11.58 -12.15 1.97
CA ASN A 345 -12.12 -13.33 2.66
C ASN A 345 -11.54 -14.60 2.05
N ILE A 346 -10.55 -15.17 2.73
CA ILE A 346 -9.84 -16.35 2.23
C ILE A 346 -9.89 -17.47 3.26
N THR A 347 -10.28 -18.65 2.80
CA THR A 347 -10.14 -19.90 3.53
C THR A 347 -9.08 -20.74 2.85
N ILE A 348 -8.11 -21.23 3.61
CA ILE A 348 -7.03 -22.08 3.15
C ILE A 348 -7.21 -23.50 3.70
N ALA A 349 -7.00 -24.51 2.85
CA ALA A 349 -7.20 -25.91 3.23
C ALA A 349 -6.01 -26.78 2.82
N ASP A 350 -5.37 -27.40 3.81
CA ASP A 350 -4.31 -28.41 3.61
C ASP A 350 -4.14 -29.20 4.90
N TYR A 351 -3.95 -30.53 4.79
CA TYR A 351 -3.70 -31.39 5.94
C TYR A 351 -2.21 -31.61 6.23
N ASP A 352 -1.36 -31.19 5.33
CA ASP A 352 0.06 -31.53 5.32
C ASP A 352 0.91 -30.55 6.13
N VAL A 353 2.13 -30.98 6.40
CA VAL A 353 3.16 -30.19 7.08
C VAL A 353 4.19 -29.70 6.07
N LYS A 354 4.84 -28.60 6.40
CA LYS A 354 5.94 -28.09 5.61
C LYS A 354 7.19 -28.91 5.85
N GLU A 355 7.81 -29.33 4.77
CA GLU A 355 9.11 -30.00 4.75
C GLU A 355 10.16 -29.15 4.01
N PRO A 356 11.48 -29.36 4.26
CA PRO A 356 12.54 -28.55 3.64
C PRO A 356 12.48 -28.45 2.12
N GLU A 357 12.11 -29.53 1.44
CA GLU A 357 11.99 -29.58 -0.02
C GLU A 357 10.79 -28.79 -0.58
N ASN A 358 9.85 -28.41 0.27
CA ASN A 358 8.75 -27.55 -0.16
C ASN A 358 9.21 -26.11 -0.40
N ILE A 359 10.26 -25.66 0.30
CA ILE A 359 10.69 -24.25 0.35
C ILE A 359 11.15 -23.76 -1.01
N CYS A 360 11.90 -24.61 -1.76
CA CYS A 360 12.49 -24.20 -3.05
C CYS A 360 11.46 -23.89 -4.15
N ARG A 361 10.18 -24.22 -3.97
CA ARG A 361 9.13 -24.06 -4.99
C ARG A 361 7.81 -23.47 -4.47
N SER A 362 7.75 -23.10 -3.20
CA SER A 362 6.56 -22.54 -2.55
C SER A 362 6.87 -21.25 -1.82
N GLU A 363 5.85 -20.66 -1.18
CA GLU A 363 5.96 -19.37 -0.48
C GLU A 363 6.40 -19.49 0.98
N TYR A 364 6.81 -20.66 1.44
CA TYR A 364 7.23 -20.91 2.81
C TYR A 364 8.64 -20.40 3.11
N ASN A 365 8.87 -20.01 4.36
CA ASN A 365 10.19 -19.65 4.87
C ASN A 365 10.89 -20.86 5.49
N PHE A 366 12.22 -20.81 5.65
CA PHE A 366 12.96 -21.86 6.33
C PHE A 366 12.56 -21.96 7.81
N LEU A 367 12.36 -20.84 8.49
CA LEU A 367 11.97 -20.80 9.89
C LEU A 367 10.46 -20.53 10.05
N PRO A 368 9.77 -21.31 10.89
CA PRO A 368 10.22 -22.52 11.58
C PRO A 368 10.43 -23.69 10.61
N PRO A 369 11.36 -24.62 10.89
CA PRO A 369 11.72 -25.68 9.93
C PRO A 369 10.64 -26.73 9.71
N TYR A 370 9.69 -26.85 10.64
CA TYR A 370 8.60 -27.83 10.59
C TYR A 370 7.34 -27.25 11.23
N THR A 371 6.24 -27.13 10.45
CA THR A 371 4.96 -26.62 10.91
C THR A 371 3.84 -27.01 9.92
N ASN A 372 2.58 -26.91 10.35
CA ASN A 372 1.46 -27.08 9.43
C ASN A 372 1.49 -26.02 8.34
N LYS A 373 1.27 -26.43 7.09
CA LYS A 373 1.23 -25.51 5.95
C LYS A 373 0.20 -24.40 6.13
N THR A 374 -0.98 -24.73 6.67
CA THR A 374 -2.04 -23.75 6.95
C THR A 374 -1.61 -22.67 7.95
N ASP A 375 -0.96 -23.07 9.06
CA ASP A 375 -0.61 -22.15 10.14
C ASP A 375 0.49 -21.18 9.70
N GLU A 376 1.51 -21.67 8.98
CA GLU A 376 2.58 -20.82 8.47
C GLU A 376 2.09 -19.89 7.39
N LEU A 377 1.31 -20.40 6.42
CA LEU A 377 0.79 -19.57 5.35
C LEU A 377 -0.13 -18.48 5.88
N ALA A 378 -0.99 -18.78 6.86
CA ALA A 378 -1.82 -17.77 7.52
C ALA A 378 -0.98 -16.63 8.10
N GLY A 379 0.12 -16.94 8.80
CA GLY A 379 1.05 -15.94 9.31
C GLY A 379 1.67 -15.07 8.22
N ILE A 380 2.05 -15.68 7.09
CA ILE A 380 2.59 -14.96 5.93
C ILE A 380 1.51 -14.04 5.33
N LEU A 381 0.28 -14.53 5.14
CA LEU A 381 -0.80 -13.76 4.52
C LEU A 381 -1.23 -12.57 5.38
N TRP A 382 -1.32 -12.72 6.71
CA TRP A 382 -1.56 -11.58 7.62
C TRP A 382 -0.45 -10.54 7.56
N SER A 383 0.80 -10.96 7.35
CA SER A 383 1.90 -10.01 7.20
C SER A 383 1.86 -9.18 5.92
N ILE A 384 1.08 -9.63 4.92
CA ILE A 384 0.93 -8.94 3.62
C ILE A 384 -0.21 -7.94 3.66
N SER A 385 -1.37 -8.31 4.21
CA SER A 385 -2.57 -7.46 4.19
C SER A 385 -3.21 -7.37 5.56
N PRO A 386 -3.44 -6.15 6.08
CA PRO A 386 -4.16 -5.96 7.33
C PRO A 386 -5.69 -6.10 7.18
N PHE A 387 -6.19 -6.39 5.97
CA PHE A 387 -7.62 -6.47 5.66
C PHE A 387 -8.11 -7.90 5.41
N VAL A 388 -7.19 -8.87 5.35
CA VAL A 388 -7.57 -10.23 5.03
C VAL A 388 -8.14 -10.96 6.25
N GLU A 389 -9.38 -11.43 6.13
CA GLU A 389 -9.99 -12.39 7.05
C GLU A 389 -9.62 -13.79 6.58
N LEU A 390 -8.90 -14.51 7.44
CA LEU A 390 -8.41 -15.85 7.15
C LEU A 390 -9.08 -16.90 8.02
N SER A 391 -9.50 -17.99 7.37
CA SER A 391 -9.88 -19.23 8.03
C SER A 391 -9.00 -20.37 7.51
N SER A 392 -8.77 -21.39 8.33
CA SER A 392 -8.00 -22.57 7.93
C SER A 392 -8.76 -23.85 8.20
N ILE A 393 -8.69 -24.78 7.26
CA ILE A 393 -9.29 -26.11 7.32
C ILE A 393 -8.17 -27.12 7.17
N ARG A 394 -7.97 -28.00 8.15
CA ARG A 394 -6.93 -29.06 8.08
C ARG A 394 -7.43 -30.30 7.32
N HIS A 395 -8.70 -30.63 7.45
CA HIS A 395 -9.29 -31.79 6.82
C HIS A 395 -10.59 -31.41 6.14
N LEU A 396 -10.66 -31.61 4.83
CA LEU A 396 -11.88 -31.42 4.06
C LEU A 396 -12.78 -32.65 4.24
N ALA A 397 -14.06 -32.40 4.39
CA ALA A 397 -15.05 -33.49 4.54
C ALA A 397 -15.22 -34.37 3.30
N THR A 398 -14.55 -34.04 2.19
CA THR A 398 -14.65 -34.76 0.90
C THR A 398 -14.18 -36.19 0.95
N GLU A 399 -13.32 -36.59 1.91
CA GLU A 399 -12.92 -37.98 2.12
C GLU A 399 -14.10 -38.89 2.50
N TYR A 400 -15.22 -38.33 2.98
CA TYR A 400 -16.46 -39.05 3.26
C TYR A 400 -17.36 -39.16 2.05
N ILE A 401 -17.08 -38.54 0.91
CA ILE A 401 -17.85 -38.68 -0.32
C ILE A 401 -17.49 -40.03 -0.95
N LYS A 402 -18.32 -41.05 -0.63
CA LYS A 402 -18.28 -42.38 -1.26
C LYS A 402 -19.17 -42.39 -2.48
N PHE A 403 -18.97 -43.37 -3.40
CA PHE A 403 -19.78 -43.51 -4.62
C PHE A 403 -21.26 -43.67 -4.35
N ASP A 404 -21.64 -44.26 -3.22
CA ASP A 404 -23.00 -44.63 -2.85
C ASP A 404 -23.56 -43.82 -1.67
N LEU A 405 -23.12 -42.57 -1.50
CA LEU A 405 -23.65 -41.70 -0.45
C LEU A 405 -25.11 -41.34 -0.72
N PRO A 406 -25.97 -41.35 0.31
CA PRO A 406 -27.33 -40.83 0.21
C PRO A 406 -27.32 -39.38 -0.33
N SER A 407 -28.33 -39.04 -1.11
CA SER A 407 -28.48 -37.69 -1.68
C SER A 407 -28.43 -36.55 -0.63
N GLU A 408 -28.90 -36.85 0.58
CA GLU A 408 -28.85 -35.91 1.71
C GLU A 408 -27.41 -35.54 2.13
N CYS A 409 -26.49 -36.52 2.13
CA CYS A 409 -25.07 -36.24 2.43
C CYS A 409 -24.40 -35.45 1.32
N LEU A 410 -24.72 -35.74 0.05
CA LEU A 410 -24.21 -34.99 -1.09
C LEU A 410 -24.72 -33.55 -1.07
N ASN A 411 -25.98 -33.34 -0.70
CA ASN A 411 -26.57 -32.02 -0.56
C ASN A 411 -25.86 -31.22 0.56
N PHE A 412 -25.67 -31.84 1.72
CA PHE A 412 -24.96 -31.20 2.83
C PHE A 412 -23.54 -30.75 2.44
N LEU A 413 -22.77 -31.60 1.74
CA LEU A 413 -21.44 -31.25 1.25
C LEU A 413 -21.50 -30.14 0.18
N SER A 414 -22.50 -30.21 -0.70
CA SER A 414 -22.73 -29.17 -1.69
C SER A 414 -23.04 -27.82 -1.06
N GLU A 415 -23.82 -27.79 0.00
CA GLU A 415 -24.11 -26.57 0.77
C GLU A 415 -22.81 -25.98 1.38
N GLN A 416 -22.00 -26.82 2.04
CA GLN A 416 -20.74 -26.36 2.65
C GLN A 416 -19.77 -25.76 1.63
N PHE A 417 -19.59 -26.40 0.48
CA PHE A 417 -18.73 -25.87 -0.57
C PHE A 417 -19.34 -24.64 -1.23
N SER A 418 -20.67 -24.54 -1.31
CA SER A 418 -21.39 -23.39 -1.86
C SER A 418 -21.40 -22.16 -0.94
N GLU A 419 -20.84 -22.27 0.27
CA GLU A 419 -20.55 -21.08 1.11
C GLU A 419 -19.48 -20.17 0.49
N PHE A 420 -18.68 -20.71 -0.43
CA PHE A 420 -17.66 -19.98 -1.16
C PHE A 420 -18.16 -19.55 -2.53
N ASP A 421 -17.76 -18.38 -2.98
CA ASP A 421 -18.03 -17.92 -4.35
C ASP A 421 -17.06 -18.58 -5.34
N TYR A 422 -15.78 -18.66 -4.95
CA TYR A 422 -14.72 -19.24 -5.76
C TYR A 422 -13.91 -20.26 -4.98
N ILE A 423 -13.55 -21.34 -5.65
CA ILE A 423 -12.71 -22.42 -5.11
C ILE A 423 -11.51 -22.60 -6.05
N PHE A 424 -10.32 -22.41 -5.52
CA PHE A 424 -9.08 -22.73 -6.22
C PHE A 424 -8.59 -24.09 -5.75
N ASP A 425 -8.76 -25.11 -6.57
CA ASP A 425 -8.23 -26.44 -6.31
C ASP A 425 -6.81 -26.54 -6.89
N CYS A 426 -5.83 -26.56 -6.01
CA CYS A 426 -4.39 -26.66 -6.30
C CYS A 426 -3.79 -27.94 -5.69
N SER A 427 -4.64 -28.91 -5.34
CA SER A 427 -4.23 -30.12 -4.63
C SER A 427 -3.50 -31.13 -5.50
N THR A 428 -3.75 -31.11 -6.82
CA THR A 428 -3.32 -32.16 -7.77
C THR A 428 -3.89 -33.54 -7.40
N ASP A 429 -5.02 -33.58 -6.70
CA ASP A 429 -5.72 -34.78 -6.28
C ASP A 429 -6.87 -35.10 -7.24
N ASP A 430 -6.67 -36.12 -8.08
CA ASP A 430 -7.65 -36.56 -9.08
C ASP A 430 -8.96 -37.03 -8.42
N ASP A 431 -8.89 -37.65 -7.24
CA ASP A 431 -10.08 -38.12 -6.51
C ASP A 431 -10.89 -36.94 -5.97
N LEU A 432 -10.22 -35.93 -5.40
CA LEU A 432 -10.88 -34.71 -4.96
C LEU A 432 -11.56 -34.00 -6.12
N MET A 433 -10.83 -33.83 -7.22
CA MET A 433 -11.34 -33.18 -8.44
C MET A 433 -12.55 -33.93 -9.01
N TYR A 434 -12.50 -35.27 -9.03
CA TYR A 434 -13.64 -36.10 -9.45
C TYR A 434 -14.84 -35.94 -8.52
N ARG A 435 -14.62 -36.01 -7.21
CA ARG A 435 -15.65 -35.90 -6.18
C ARG A 435 -16.36 -34.55 -6.22
N THR A 436 -15.59 -33.46 -6.27
CA THR A 436 -16.16 -32.11 -6.36
C THR A 436 -16.94 -31.89 -7.63
N GLY A 437 -16.58 -32.57 -8.73
CA GLY A 437 -17.35 -32.59 -9.98
C GLY A 437 -18.72 -33.31 -9.89
N LYS A 438 -18.99 -34.05 -8.80
CA LYS A 438 -20.29 -34.67 -8.53
C LYS A 438 -21.22 -33.82 -7.67
N LEU A 439 -20.68 -32.79 -7.03
CA LEU A 439 -21.48 -31.91 -6.17
C LEU A 439 -22.25 -30.90 -7.02
N SER A 440 -23.44 -30.54 -6.55
CA SER A 440 -24.25 -29.48 -7.16
C SER A 440 -23.88 -28.13 -6.51
N LEU A 441 -22.84 -27.49 -7.03
CA LEU A 441 -22.27 -26.28 -6.46
C LEU A 441 -22.77 -25.00 -7.14
N THR A 442 -23.01 -23.97 -6.34
CA THR A 442 -23.16 -22.59 -6.82
C THR A 442 -21.82 -21.91 -7.01
N SER A 443 -20.78 -22.43 -6.37
CA SER A 443 -19.40 -21.95 -6.46
C SER A 443 -18.77 -22.25 -7.81
N THR A 444 -17.91 -21.36 -8.29
CA THR A 444 -17.05 -21.66 -9.43
C THR A 444 -15.72 -22.26 -8.95
N ILE A 445 -15.41 -23.48 -9.43
CA ILE A 445 -14.12 -24.14 -9.16
C ILE A 445 -13.16 -23.82 -10.30
N PHE A 446 -11.95 -23.40 -9.94
CA PHE A 446 -10.77 -23.29 -10.80
C PHE A 446 -9.76 -24.34 -10.33
N ASN A 447 -9.67 -25.46 -11.05
CA ASN A 447 -8.61 -26.45 -10.81
C ASN A 447 -7.34 -26.00 -11.55
N LEU A 448 -6.24 -25.86 -10.84
CA LEU A 448 -4.95 -25.47 -11.39
C LEU A 448 -3.97 -26.65 -11.28
N SER A 449 -3.71 -27.31 -12.40
CA SER A 449 -2.82 -28.46 -12.49
C SER A 449 -1.65 -28.14 -13.42
N ILE A 450 -0.42 -28.48 -13.00
CA ILE A 450 0.81 -28.21 -13.74
C ILE A 450 1.50 -29.52 -14.14
N THR A 451 2.08 -29.56 -15.35
CA THR A 451 2.86 -30.72 -15.81
C THR A 451 4.24 -30.75 -15.17
N ASN A 452 4.89 -31.93 -15.19
CA ASN A 452 6.28 -32.01 -14.75
C ASN A 452 7.17 -31.00 -15.50
N HIS A 453 8.17 -30.44 -14.84
CA HIS A 453 9.01 -29.34 -15.33
C HIS A 453 8.27 -28.06 -15.72
N ALA A 454 7.05 -27.88 -15.27
CA ALA A 454 6.20 -26.73 -15.58
C ALA A 454 6.11 -26.39 -17.08
N LYS A 455 6.08 -27.42 -17.94
CA LYS A 455 5.96 -27.25 -19.40
C LYS A 455 4.60 -26.65 -19.78
N ALA A 456 3.56 -27.05 -19.06
CA ALA A 456 2.20 -26.54 -19.23
C ALA A 456 1.44 -26.44 -17.91
N LEU A 457 0.47 -25.54 -17.86
CA LEU A 457 -0.54 -25.45 -16.81
C LEU A 457 -1.92 -25.59 -17.44
N VAL A 458 -2.78 -26.38 -16.79
CA VAL A 458 -4.17 -26.57 -17.17
C VAL A 458 -5.06 -25.94 -16.11
N CYS A 459 -6.01 -25.08 -16.52
CA CYS A 459 -7.09 -24.61 -15.68
C CYS A 459 -8.42 -25.22 -16.11
N GLY A 460 -8.91 -26.17 -15.34
CA GLY A 460 -10.24 -26.73 -15.49
C GLY A 460 -11.26 -25.95 -14.68
N ILE A 461 -12.42 -25.63 -15.29
CA ILE A 461 -13.48 -24.85 -14.64
C ILE A 461 -14.73 -25.70 -14.49
N SER A 462 -15.39 -25.64 -13.30
CA SER A 462 -16.64 -26.37 -13.05
C SER A 462 -17.74 -26.00 -14.07
N PRO A 463 -18.62 -26.94 -14.41
CA PRO A 463 -18.78 -28.30 -13.85
C PRO A 463 -17.89 -29.36 -14.52
N ASN A 464 -17.17 -29.03 -15.58
CA ASN A 464 -16.44 -30.01 -16.40
C ASN A 464 -14.94 -30.10 -16.10
N HIS A 465 -14.46 -29.48 -14.99
CA HIS A 465 -13.04 -29.38 -14.65
C HIS A 465 -12.32 -30.74 -14.67
N TYR A 466 -12.87 -31.79 -14.05
CA TYR A 466 -12.26 -33.11 -14.03
C TYR A 466 -12.03 -33.66 -15.43
N ARG A 467 -13.09 -33.67 -16.27
CA ARG A 467 -12.99 -34.23 -17.64
C ARG A 467 -12.01 -33.48 -18.50
N PHE A 468 -12.02 -32.15 -18.38
CA PHE A 468 -11.12 -31.30 -19.15
C PHE A 468 -9.65 -31.54 -18.74
N VAL A 469 -9.34 -31.47 -17.44
CA VAL A 469 -7.99 -31.68 -16.94
C VAL A 469 -7.46 -33.05 -17.31
N LYS A 470 -8.22 -34.12 -17.07
CA LYS A 470 -7.82 -35.49 -17.45
C LYS A 470 -7.60 -35.63 -18.95
N HIS A 471 -8.48 -35.08 -19.78
CA HIS A 471 -8.32 -35.12 -21.24
C HIS A 471 -7.01 -34.44 -21.69
N GLN A 472 -6.66 -33.29 -21.10
CA GLN A 472 -5.43 -32.60 -21.41
C GLN A 472 -4.19 -33.41 -21.03
N PHE A 473 -4.17 -33.95 -19.82
CA PHE A 473 -3.00 -34.72 -19.33
C PHE A 473 -2.83 -36.07 -20.02
N ASP A 474 -3.93 -36.75 -20.36
CA ASP A 474 -3.89 -38.11 -20.91
C ASP A 474 -3.70 -38.12 -22.44
N ASN A 475 -4.10 -37.05 -23.17
CA ASN A 475 -4.20 -37.11 -24.63
C ASN A 475 -3.53 -35.96 -25.38
N ILE A 476 -3.28 -34.82 -24.75
CA ILE A 476 -2.84 -33.59 -25.45
C ILE A 476 -1.44 -33.16 -25.04
N LEU A 477 -1.19 -33.13 -23.73
CA LEU A 477 0.04 -32.55 -23.19
C LEU A 477 1.16 -33.58 -23.17
N GLU A 478 2.33 -33.16 -23.65
CA GLU A 478 3.55 -33.89 -23.42
C GLU A 478 3.97 -33.73 -21.96
N ASN A 479 3.85 -34.80 -21.19
CA ASN A 479 4.20 -34.82 -19.77
C ASN A 479 5.34 -35.79 -19.54
N ASP A 480 6.52 -35.27 -19.18
CA ASP A 480 7.67 -36.09 -18.86
C ASP A 480 7.50 -36.70 -17.46
N THR A 481 7.19 -37.99 -17.42
CA THR A 481 6.94 -38.74 -16.19
C THR A 481 8.14 -39.55 -15.71
N LEU A 482 9.23 -39.63 -16.49
CA LEU A 482 10.34 -40.51 -16.20
C LEU A 482 11.04 -40.27 -14.87
N ASP A 483 11.00 -39.04 -14.38
CA ASP A 483 11.67 -38.64 -13.16
C ASP A 483 10.75 -38.23 -12.01
N LEU A 484 9.42 -38.44 -12.13
CA LEU A 484 8.47 -38.14 -11.08
C LEU A 484 8.71 -38.88 -9.77
N TYR A 485 9.27 -40.07 -9.83
CA TYR A 485 9.52 -40.97 -8.70
C TYR A 485 10.96 -40.96 -8.19
N ASN A 486 11.80 -40.09 -8.70
CA ASN A 486 13.22 -40.02 -8.37
C ASN A 486 13.52 -38.71 -7.62
N PRO A 487 14.29 -38.69 -6.50
CA PRO A 487 15.21 -39.73 -6.00
C PRO A 487 14.90 -40.27 -4.59
N ILE A 488 13.75 -39.97 -3.97
CA ILE A 488 13.61 -40.06 -2.52
C ILE A 488 12.82 -41.29 -2.05
N GLY A 489 12.43 -42.18 -2.94
CA GLY A 489 11.76 -43.42 -2.57
C GLY A 489 10.34 -43.27 -2.03
N CYS A 490 9.69 -42.11 -2.20
CA CYS A 490 8.29 -41.95 -1.93
C CYS A 490 7.44 -42.60 -2.99
N TRP A 491 6.36 -43.24 -2.56
CA TRP A 491 5.38 -43.85 -3.45
C TRP A 491 4.56 -42.80 -4.21
N ASN A 492 4.56 -41.53 -3.75
CA ASN A 492 3.86 -40.45 -4.41
C ASN A 492 4.75 -39.72 -5.43
N PRO A 493 4.24 -39.46 -6.63
CA PRO A 493 4.98 -38.72 -7.63
C PRO A 493 5.23 -37.28 -7.16
N THR A 494 6.47 -36.81 -7.33
CA THR A 494 6.86 -35.44 -7.04
C THR A 494 7.32 -34.77 -8.31
N PHE A 495 6.55 -33.82 -8.82
CA PHE A 495 6.94 -33.10 -10.02
C PHE A 495 8.15 -32.19 -9.76
N LYS A 496 8.99 -32.03 -10.76
CA LYS A 496 10.16 -31.16 -10.74
C LYS A 496 9.86 -29.89 -11.52
N ALA A 497 9.97 -28.76 -10.88
CA ALA A 497 9.94 -27.44 -11.53
C ALA A 497 10.57 -26.41 -10.59
N SER A 498 11.17 -25.38 -11.15
CA SER A 498 11.71 -24.28 -10.36
C SER A 498 10.57 -23.39 -9.85
N TYR A 499 10.84 -22.66 -8.74
CA TYR A 499 9.90 -21.64 -8.25
C TYR A 499 9.52 -20.65 -9.37
N ASN A 500 10.49 -20.22 -10.17
CA ASN A 500 10.29 -19.24 -11.22
C ASN A 500 9.33 -19.75 -12.31
N ASP A 501 9.50 -20.99 -12.77
CA ASP A 501 8.66 -21.56 -13.82
C ASP A 501 7.21 -21.71 -13.34
N ILE A 502 7.03 -22.18 -12.11
CA ILE A 502 5.71 -22.28 -11.47
C ILE A 502 5.08 -20.89 -11.31
N ALA A 503 5.85 -19.91 -10.81
CA ALA A 503 5.33 -18.57 -10.56
C ALA A 503 4.82 -17.89 -11.84
N ILE A 504 5.55 -18.02 -12.95
CA ILE A 504 5.12 -17.46 -14.23
C ILE A 504 3.76 -18.05 -14.65
N MET A 505 3.60 -19.36 -14.56
CA MET A 505 2.35 -20.05 -14.91
C MET A 505 1.19 -19.64 -14.00
N VAL A 506 1.42 -19.60 -12.68
CA VAL A 506 0.41 -19.21 -11.69
C VAL A 506 -0.01 -17.76 -11.87
N GLN A 507 0.93 -16.82 -12.05
CA GLN A 507 0.61 -15.40 -12.22
C GLN A 507 -0.20 -15.17 -13.50
N LEU A 508 0.15 -15.83 -14.60
CA LEU A 508 -0.60 -15.72 -15.85
C LEU A 508 -2.00 -16.34 -15.72
N SER A 509 -2.14 -17.46 -14.99
CA SER A 509 -3.43 -18.08 -14.70
C SER A 509 -4.33 -17.13 -13.91
N LEU A 510 -3.84 -16.53 -12.82
CA LEU A 510 -4.62 -15.62 -12.00
C LEU A 510 -5.02 -14.34 -12.73
N ARG A 511 -4.14 -13.82 -13.59
CA ARG A 511 -4.49 -12.72 -14.49
C ARG A 511 -5.64 -13.11 -15.42
N THR A 512 -5.57 -14.29 -16.02
CA THR A 512 -6.60 -14.79 -16.93
C THR A 512 -7.93 -15.01 -16.20
N ILE A 513 -7.90 -15.61 -15.01
CA ILE A 513 -9.08 -15.83 -14.16
C ILE A 513 -9.70 -14.49 -13.74
N ASN A 514 -8.90 -13.51 -13.32
CA ASN A 514 -9.42 -12.20 -12.95
C ASN A 514 -10.14 -11.50 -14.11
N LEU A 515 -9.63 -11.62 -15.34
CA LEU A 515 -10.32 -11.11 -16.53
C LEU A 515 -11.63 -11.85 -16.80
N MET A 516 -11.64 -13.18 -16.67
CA MET A 516 -12.87 -13.99 -16.83
C MET A 516 -13.95 -13.62 -15.80
N ILE A 517 -13.54 -13.38 -14.55
CA ILE A 517 -14.44 -12.94 -13.48
C ILE A 517 -14.98 -11.53 -13.78
N GLN A 518 -14.15 -10.64 -14.27
CA GLN A 518 -14.57 -9.30 -14.69
C GLN A 518 -15.59 -9.35 -15.83
N GLU A 519 -15.35 -10.21 -16.82
CA GLU A 519 -16.21 -10.39 -18.00
C GLU A 519 -17.42 -11.30 -17.73
N ASN A 520 -17.46 -11.98 -16.58
CA ASN A 520 -18.41 -13.03 -16.23
C ASN A 520 -18.52 -14.11 -17.34
N ASN A 521 -17.35 -14.48 -17.89
CA ASN A 521 -17.23 -15.45 -18.97
C ASN A 521 -16.16 -16.50 -18.65
N TYR A 522 -16.59 -17.68 -18.22
CA TYR A 522 -15.74 -18.75 -17.71
C TYR A 522 -15.46 -19.79 -18.80
N GLN A 523 -14.23 -20.00 -19.16
CA GLN A 523 -13.76 -20.95 -20.16
C GLN A 523 -12.53 -21.68 -19.64
N ASN A 524 -12.50 -23.01 -19.81
CA ASN A 524 -11.27 -23.77 -19.54
C ASN A 524 -10.12 -23.20 -20.35
N PHE A 525 -8.88 -23.31 -19.86
CA PHE A 525 -7.73 -22.86 -20.62
C PHE A 525 -6.47 -23.66 -20.28
N THR A 526 -5.51 -23.62 -21.20
CA THR A 526 -4.15 -24.10 -20.99
C THR A 526 -3.16 -22.96 -21.17
N ILE A 527 -2.03 -23.05 -20.48
CA ILE A 527 -0.87 -22.18 -20.65
C ILE A 527 0.29 -23.06 -21.03
N GLN A 528 0.92 -22.80 -22.17
CA GLN A 528 2.05 -23.58 -22.68
C GLN A 528 3.07 -22.63 -23.32
N TYR A 529 4.33 -23.07 -23.40
CA TYR A 529 5.32 -22.41 -24.24
C TYR A 529 5.12 -22.80 -25.71
N ASP A 530 5.18 -21.83 -26.61
CA ASP A 530 5.30 -22.10 -28.05
C ASP A 530 6.74 -22.44 -28.44
N ASP A 531 6.96 -22.78 -29.71
CA ASP A 531 8.30 -23.15 -30.26
C ASP A 531 9.34 -22.01 -30.12
N ASN A 532 8.90 -20.77 -29.88
CA ASN A 532 9.74 -19.60 -29.69
C ASN A 532 9.88 -19.22 -28.20
N LEU A 533 9.51 -20.10 -27.29
CA LEU A 533 9.50 -19.88 -25.84
C LEU A 533 8.58 -18.74 -25.36
N ASN A 534 7.58 -18.37 -26.16
CA ASN A 534 6.54 -17.44 -25.70
C ASN A 534 5.42 -18.22 -25.00
N LEU A 535 4.88 -17.63 -23.94
CA LEU A 535 3.73 -18.20 -23.26
C LEU A 535 2.44 -17.92 -24.04
N LYS A 536 1.72 -18.99 -24.38
CA LYS A 536 0.42 -18.93 -25.05
C LYS A 536 -0.67 -19.39 -24.08
N VAL A 537 -1.74 -18.60 -23.99
CA VAL A 537 -2.98 -18.99 -23.31
C VAL A 537 -3.99 -19.42 -24.38
N GLU A 538 -4.47 -20.65 -24.28
CA GLU A 538 -5.50 -21.18 -25.18
C GLU A 538 -6.77 -21.47 -24.38
N ARG A 539 -7.91 -20.92 -24.84
CA ARG A 539 -9.22 -21.07 -24.20
C ARG A 539 -10.07 -22.09 -24.95
N PHE A 540 -10.94 -22.83 -24.21
CA PHE A 540 -11.76 -23.92 -24.74
C PHE A 540 -13.22 -23.78 -24.34
#